data_7419409adb5aa898f4d4f415b0050c00
#
_entry.id   7419409adb5aa898f4d4f415b0050c00
#
_cell.length_a   1.000
_cell.length_b   1.000
_cell.length_c   1.000
_cell.angle_alpha   90.00
_cell.angle_beta   90.00
_cell.angle_gamma   90.00
#
_symmetry.space_group_name_H-M   'P 1'
#
loop_
_entity.id
_entity.type
_entity.pdbx_description
1 polymer ?
#
loop_
_entity_poly.entity_id
_entity_poly.type
_entity_poly.pdbx_seq_one_letter_code
_entity_poly.pdbx_strand_id
1 'polypeptide(L)'
;MNDIAHDARPFVTDIKTLRARARQHIERGAVTAGYSADRDTVVKLLNEALATELVCVLRYKRHFFMAQGINAQSVAAEFQEHAAAEQVHADQIAGRIVQLNGEPDFSPDGLLTRSHAEYAEGDSLVDMIKEDLVAERIAIDSYREMIDYLGNRDPTSRRLMEDILAVEEAHADDLVQLLHDIDA
;
A
#
# COMPACT_ATOMS: atom_id res chain seq x y z
N MET A 1 5.83 -44.13 -3.86
CA MET A 1 4.99 -43.77 -2.71
C MET A 1 5.76 -42.73 -1.92
N ASN A 2 5.46 -41.44 -2.17
CA ASN A 2 6.06 -40.35 -1.40
C ASN A 2 5.11 -40.08 -0.22
N ASP A 3 5.53 -40.52 0.97
CA ASP A 3 4.94 -40.04 2.21
C ASP A 3 5.20 -38.54 2.36
N ILE A 4 4.20 -37.75 2.04
CA ILE A 4 4.14 -36.34 2.49
C ILE A 4 3.81 -36.43 3.96
N ALA A 5 4.83 -36.39 4.82
CA ALA A 5 4.68 -36.22 6.26
C ALA A 5 3.92 -34.88 6.44
N HIS A 6 2.63 -34.91 6.63
CA HIS A 6 1.86 -33.80 7.17
C HIS A 6 2.48 -33.47 8.54
N ASP A 7 3.19 -32.34 8.61
CA ASP A 7 3.66 -31.75 9.86
C ASP A 7 2.44 -31.53 10.76
N ALA A 8 2.16 -32.52 11.61
CA ALA A 8 1.01 -32.57 12.49
C ALA A 8 1.21 -31.62 13.69
N ARG A 9 1.42 -30.32 13.41
CA ARG A 9 1.32 -29.28 14.44
C ARG A 9 -0.13 -29.26 14.95
N PRO A 10 -0.36 -29.27 16.26
CA PRO A 10 -1.72 -29.11 16.78
C PRO A 10 -2.31 -27.77 16.25
N PHE A 11 -3.54 -27.83 15.77
CA PHE A 11 -4.26 -26.70 15.19
C PHE A 11 -4.29 -25.46 16.12
N VAL A 12 -4.29 -25.67 17.42
CA VAL A 12 -4.27 -24.61 18.43
C VAL A 12 -3.25 -24.94 19.52
N THR A 13 -2.42 -23.97 19.88
CA THR A 13 -1.55 -24.06 21.06
C THR A 13 -2.41 -24.17 22.32
N ASP A 14 -1.99 -24.98 23.28
CA ASP A 14 -2.73 -25.14 24.54
C ASP A 14 -2.86 -23.83 25.32
N ILE A 15 -3.97 -23.66 26.05
CA ILE A 15 -4.34 -22.42 26.73
C ILE A 15 -3.28 -21.97 27.75
N LYS A 16 -2.63 -22.90 28.44
CA LYS A 16 -1.61 -22.57 29.45
C LYS A 16 -0.39 -21.95 28.81
N THR A 17 0.06 -22.50 27.69
CA THR A 17 1.14 -21.95 26.88
C THR A 17 0.78 -20.57 26.29
N LEU A 18 -0.44 -20.40 25.72
CA LEU A 18 -0.91 -19.10 25.23
C LEU A 18 -0.90 -18.02 26.31
N ARG A 19 -1.42 -18.35 27.51
CA ARG A 19 -1.45 -17.46 28.68
C ARG A 19 -0.05 -17.09 29.16
N ALA A 20 0.91 -18.02 29.12
CA ALA A 20 2.30 -17.76 29.47
C ALA A 20 2.99 -16.81 28.45
N ARG A 21 2.83 -17.08 27.16
CA ARG A 21 3.34 -16.22 26.08
C ARG A 21 2.75 -14.80 26.11
N ALA A 22 1.44 -14.69 26.33
CA ALA A 22 0.76 -13.40 26.38
C ALA A 22 1.25 -12.46 27.49
N ARG A 23 1.94 -12.97 28.51
CA ARG A 23 2.54 -12.18 29.60
C ARG A 23 3.98 -11.73 29.32
N GLN A 24 4.59 -12.24 28.26
CA GLN A 24 5.94 -11.88 27.86
C GLN A 24 5.90 -10.62 26.99
N HIS A 25 6.78 -9.68 27.27
CA HIS A 25 6.94 -8.48 26.43
C HIS A 25 5.63 -7.73 26.14
N ILE A 26 4.80 -7.54 27.17
CA ILE A 26 3.50 -6.86 27.04
C ILE A 26 3.63 -5.44 26.51
N GLU A 27 4.80 -4.80 26.69
CA GLU A 27 5.14 -3.50 26.16
C GLU A 27 5.21 -3.46 24.62
N ARG A 28 5.32 -4.61 23.96
CA ARG A 28 5.36 -4.71 22.49
C ARG A 28 3.97 -4.75 21.84
N GLY A 29 2.90 -4.68 22.64
CA GLY A 29 1.53 -4.61 22.15
C GLY A 29 1.16 -5.77 21.21
N ALA A 30 0.89 -5.48 19.96
CA ALA A 30 0.47 -6.48 18.96
C ALA A 30 1.58 -7.45 18.52
N VAL A 31 2.85 -7.12 18.74
CA VAL A 31 3.99 -7.97 18.36
C VAL A 31 4.23 -9.00 19.46
N THR A 32 3.52 -10.12 19.37
CA THR A 32 3.61 -11.23 20.32
C THR A 32 4.68 -12.24 19.93
N ALA A 33 4.97 -13.21 20.82
CA ALA A 33 5.89 -14.31 20.53
C ALA A 33 5.43 -15.21 19.35
N GLY A 34 4.19 -15.06 18.89
CA GLY A 34 3.65 -15.77 17.72
C GLY A 34 3.88 -15.04 16.40
N TYR A 35 4.38 -13.80 16.42
CA TYR A 35 4.71 -13.08 15.21
C TYR A 35 5.90 -13.74 14.51
N SER A 36 5.73 -14.18 13.27
CA SER A 36 6.68 -15.06 12.57
C SER A 36 7.34 -14.43 11.33
N ALA A 37 6.92 -13.22 10.92
CA ALA A 37 7.60 -12.48 9.87
C ALA A 37 8.88 -11.80 10.39
N ASP A 38 9.79 -11.46 9.49
CA ASP A 38 10.89 -10.57 9.81
C ASP A 38 10.35 -9.14 9.95
N ARG A 39 10.20 -8.68 11.20
CA ARG A 39 9.56 -7.41 11.52
C ARG A 39 10.26 -6.21 10.87
N ASP A 40 11.59 -6.20 10.88
CA ASP A 40 12.37 -5.06 10.38
C ASP A 40 12.25 -4.96 8.85
N THR A 41 12.25 -6.10 8.16
CA THR A 41 11.95 -6.14 6.73
C THR A 41 10.51 -5.70 6.44
N VAL A 42 9.52 -6.15 7.21
CA VAL A 42 8.12 -5.74 7.02
C VAL A 42 7.96 -4.23 7.23
N VAL A 43 8.55 -3.66 8.28
CA VAL A 43 8.53 -2.21 8.53
C VAL A 43 9.19 -1.43 7.39
N LYS A 44 10.30 -1.94 6.85
CA LYS A 44 10.96 -1.33 5.69
C LYS A 44 10.04 -1.32 4.47
N LEU A 45 9.46 -2.47 4.10
CA LEU A 45 8.52 -2.58 2.96
C LEU A 45 7.31 -1.65 3.12
N LEU A 46 6.74 -1.57 4.33
CA LEU A 46 5.64 -0.65 4.62
C LEU A 46 6.06 0.82 4.51
N ASN A 47 7.30 1.19 4.85
CA ASN A 47 7.80 2.56 4.64
C ASN A 47 8.05 2.88 3.15
N GLU A 48 8.41 1.90 2.34
CA GLU A 48 8.50 2.06 0.88
C GLU A 48 7.10 2.24 0.27
N ALA A 49 6.11 1.47 0.72
CA ALA A 49 4.70 1.67 0.35
C ALA A 49 4.20 3.05 0.80
N LEU A 50 4.43 3.45 2.06
CA LEU A 50 4.08 4.79 2.57
C LEU A 50 4.65 5.91 1.70
N ALA A 51 5.90 5.79 1.27
CA ALA A 51 6.53 6.77 0.39
C ALA A 51 5.85 6.80 -1.00
N THR A 52 5.43 5.65 -1.51
CA THR A 52 4.71 5.54 -2.79
C THR A 52 3.37 6.27 -2.72
N GLU A 53 2.56 6.00 -1.70
CA GLU A 53 1.29 6.70 -1.48
C GLU A 53 1.48 8.23 -1.38
N LEU A 54 2.45 8.68 -0.59
CA LEU A 54 2.72 10.12 -0.43
C LEU A 54 3.14 10.78 -1.75
N VAL A 55 3.91 10.10 -2.59
CA VAL A 55 4.26 10.61 -3.94
C VAL A 55 3.02 10.66 -4.82
N CYS A 56 2.15 9.66 -4.79
CA CYS A 56 0.88 9.65 -5.52
C CYS A 56 -0.05 10.78 -5.05
N VAL A 57 -0.21 10.99 -3.73
CA VAL A 57 -0.95 12.17 -3.20
C VAL A 57 -0.45 13.48 -3.78
N LEU A 58 0.87 13.71 -3.78
CA LEU A 58 1.46 14.95 -4.27
C LEU A 58 1.24 15.12 -5.78
N ARG A 59 1.34 14.03 -6.54
CA ARG A 59 1.15 14.03 -7.99
C ARG A 59 -0.31 14.25 -8.36
N TYR A 60 -1.26 13.52 -7.81
CA TYR A 60 -2.69 13.71 -8.03
C TYR A 60 -3.16 15.13 -7.64
N LYS A 61 -2.66 15.66 -6.51
CA LYS A 61 -2.95 17.06 -6.14
C LYS A 61 -2.45 18.06 -7.17
N ARG A 62 -1.23 17.87 -7.69
CA ARG A 62 -0.71 18.73 -8.76
C ARG A 62 -1.59 18.61 -10.00
N HIS A 63 -1.92 17.41 -10.44
CA HIS A 63 -2.74 17.17 -11.61
C HIS A 63 -4.13 17.78 -11.46
N PHE A 64 -4.76 17.67 -10.29
CA PHE A 64 -6.02 18.35 -9.96
C PHE A 64 -5.96 19.86 -10.22
N PHE A 65 -4.94 20.56 -9.73
CA PHE A 65 -4.80 21.99 -9.90
C PHE A 65 -4.37 22.40 -11.31
N MET A 66 -3.73 21.52 -12.06
CA MET A 66 -3.23 21.79 -13.41
C MET A 66 -4.18 21.35 -14.51
N ALA A 67 -5.22 20.55 -14.20
CA ALA A 67 -6.20 20.11 -15.19
C ALA A 67 -6.91 21.29 -15.86
N GLN A 68 -6.81 21.40 -17.18
CA GLN A 68 -7.38 22.47 -17.99
C GLN A 68 -7.97 21.91 -19.28
N GLY A 69 -8.98 22.61 -19.83
CA GLY A 69 -9.62 22.23 -21.08
C GLY A 69 -11.09 21.87 -20.91
N ILE A 70 -11.72 21.46 -22.00
CA ILE A 70 -13.17 21.25 -22.06
C ILE A 70 -13.64 20.08 -21.17
N ASN A 71 -12.79 19.06 -21.00
CA ASN A 71 -13.06 17.87 -20.19
C ASN A 71 -12.40 17.96 -18.79
N ALA A 72 -11.78 19.10 -18.45
CA ALA A 72 -10.96 19.19 -17.25
C ALA A 72 -11.74 19.02 -15.94
N GLN A 73 -13.01 19.39 -15.90
CA GLN A 73 -13.76 19.38 -14.64
C GLN A 73 -14.00 17.95 -14.11
N SER A 74 -14.38 17.01 -14.98
CA SER A 74 -14.59 15.61 -14.58
C SER A 74 -13.26 14.93 -14.22
N VAL A 75 -12.23 15.13 -15.04
CA VAL A 75 -10.89 14.56 -14.79
C VAL A 75 -10.28 15.13 -13.50
N ALA A 76 -10.43 16.45 -13.25
CA ALA A 76 -9.95 17.04 -12.00
C ALA A 76 -10.67 16.47 -10.77
N ALA A 77 -11.97 16.22 -10.86
CA ALA A 77 -12.71 15.60 -9.76
C ALA A 77 -12.15 14.21 -9.43
N GLU A 78 -11.84 13.39 -10.44
CA GLU A 78 -11.23 12.07 -10.29
C GLU A 78 -9.83 12.17 -9.64
N PHE A 79 -8.97 13.06 -10.14
CA PHE A 79 -7.66 13.30 -9.51
C PHE A 79 -7.76 13.71 -8.04
N GLN A 80 -8.80 14.50 -7.68
CA GLN A 80 -9.02 14.89 -6.29
C GLN A 80 -9.48 13.72 -5.43
N GLU A 81 -10.33 12.85 -5.95
CA GLU A 81 -10.84 11.66 -5.27
C GLU A 81 -9.70 10.67 -5.03
N HIS A 82 -8.91 10.36 -6.06
CA HIS A 82 -7.75 9.49 -5.93
C HIS A 82 -6.73 10.08 -4.94
N ALA A 83 -6.41 11.37 -5.00
CA ALA A 83 -5.51 12.00 -4.02
C ALA A 83 -6.00 11.82 -2.57
N ALA A 84 -7.31 11.82 -2.35
CA ALA A 84 -7.87 11.59 -1.02
C ALA A 84 -7.80 10.12 -0.59
N ALA A 85 -7.98 9.19 -1.52
CA ALA A 85 -7.83 7.76 -1.27
C ALA A 85 -6.36 7.39 -0.93
N GLU A 86 -5.38 7.89 -1.71
CA GLU A 86 -3.96 7.70 -1.44
C GLU A 86 -3.54 8.22 -0.06
N GLN A 87 -4.11 9.36 0.38
CA GLN A 87 -3.84 9.85 1.72
C GLN A 87 -4.39 8.90 2.81
N VAL A 88 -5.53 8.29 2.59
CA VAL A 88 -6.09 7.28 3.50
C VAL A 88 -5.21 6.03 3.54
N HIS A 89 -4.71 5.57 2.39
CA HIS A 89 -3.77 4.46 2.31
C HIS A 89 -2.49 4.76 3.09
N ALA A 90 -1.88 5.93 2.89
CA ALA A 90 -0.70 6.39 3.62
C ALA A 90 -0.92 6.35 5.14
N ASP A 91 -2.06 6.86 5.62
CA ASP A 91 -2.39 6.89 7.04
C ASP A 91 -2.60 5.48 7.63
N GLN A 92 -3.22 4.57 6.87
CA GLN A 92 -3.41 3.18 7.27
C GLN A 92 -2.07 2.43 7.35
N ILE A 93 -1.19 2.61 6.37
CA ILE A 93 0.15 2.03 6.35
C ILE A 93 0.97 2.55 7.53
N ALA A 94 0.98 3.88 7.78
CA ALA A 94 1.66 4.49 8.91
C ALA A 94 1.16 3.93 10.25
N GLY A 95 -0.17 3.80 10.40
CA GLY A 95 -0.78 3.16 11.58
C GLY A 95 -0.29 1.72 11.77
N ARG A 96 -0.15 0.95 10.69
CA ARG A 96 0.37 -0.43 10.77
C ARG A 96 1.84 -0.47 11.15
N ILE A 97 2.68 0.43 10.64
CA ILE A 97 4.09 0.56 11.03
C ILE A 97 4.21 0.77 12.54
N VAL A 98 3.45 1.72 13.10
CA VAL A 98 3.44 1.99 14.55
C VAL A 98 2.97 0.76 15.34
N GLN A 99 1.94 0.05 14.86
CA GLN A 99 1.44 -1.17 15.50
C GLN A 99 2.48 -2.30 15.53
N LEU A 100 3.42 -2.30 14.57
CA LEU A 100 4.58 -3.20 14.55
C LEU A 100 5.77 -2.67 15.38
N ASN A 101 5.59 -1.60 16.16
CA ASN A 101 6.66 -0.90 16.88
C ASN A 101 7.78 -0.38 15.95
N GLY A 102 7.40 0.01 14.73
CA GLY A 102 8.26 0.72 13.78
C GLY A 102 8.00 2.22 13.83
N GLU A 103 8.80 2.96 13.08
CA GLU A 103 8.67 4.41 12.91
C GLU A 103 8.25 4.69 11.46
N PRO A 104 7.09 5.34 11.21
CA PRO A 104 6.70 5.74 9.87
C PRO A 104 7.54 6.92 9.38
N ASP A 105 8.14 6.78 8.21
CA ASP A 105 9.05 7.79 7.64
C ASP A 105 8.29 8.77 6.73
N PHE A 106 7.87 9.90 7.31
CA PHE A 106 7.27 11.04 6.61
C PHE A 106 8.29 12.10 6.17
N SER A 107 9.60 11.83 6.30
CA SER A 107 10.60 12.78 5.86
C SER A 107 10.50 13.08 4.37
N PRO A 108 10.45 14.35 3.94
CA PRO A 108 10.53 14.71 2.54
C PRO A 108 11.92 14.39 1.94
N ASP A 109 12.95 14.30 2.77
CA ASP A 109 14.29 13.93 2.34
C ASP A 109 14.33 12.46 1.91
N GLY A 110 14.68 12.21 0.66
CA GLY A 110 14.73 10.87 0.08
C GLY A 110 13.35 10.24 -0.19
N LEU A 111 12.24 11.00 -0.11
CA LEU A 111 10.89 10.51 -0.37
C LEU A 111 10.81 9.82 -1.74
N LEU A 112 11.28 10.46 -2.80
CA LEU A 112 11.31 9.90 -4.16
C LEU A 112 12.22 8.68 -4.30
N THR A 113 13.25 8.55 -3.46
CA THR A 113 14.16 7.41 -3.49
C THR A 113 13.55 6.17 -2.84
N ARG A 114 12.65 6.37 -1.87
CA ARG A 114 11.93 5.28 -1.19
C ARG A 114 10.68 4.86 -1.93
N SER A 115 10.08 5.75 -2.72
CA SER A 115 8.88 5.49 -3.51
C SER A 115 9.17 4.54 -4.66
N HIS A 116 8.26 3.63 -4.95
CA HIS A 116 8.28 2.82 -6.16
C HIS A 116 7.76 3.61 -7.37
N ALA A 117 6.79 4.52 -7.16
CA ALA A 117 6.26 5.38 -8.20
C ALA A 117 7.11 6.65 -8.38
N GLU A 118 7.21 7.12 -9.63
CA GLU A 118 7.89 8.37 -9.97
C GLU A 118 6.94 9.57 -9.79
N TYR A 119 7.50 10.74 -9.48
CA TYR A 119 6.77 12.00 -9.55
C TYR A 119 6.83 12.53 -10.97
N ALA A 120 5.76 12.35 -11.72
CA ALA A 120 5.61 12.83 -13.09
C ALA A 120 4.64 14.02 -13.14
N GLU A 121 5.00 15.07 -13.89
CA GLU A 121 4.19 16.28 -13.96
C GLU A 121 3.13 16.25 -15.07
N GLY A 122 3.37 15.48 -16.15
CA GLY A 122 2.54 15.46 -17.33
C GLY A 122 2.52 16.79 -18.10
N ASP A 123 2.56 16.73 -19.42
CA ASP A 123 2.58 17.91 -20.29
C ASP A 123 1.16 18.33 -20.74
N SER A 124 0.18 17.44 -20.67
CA SER A 124 -1.21 17.65 -21.06
C SER A 124 -2.16 16.87 -20.15
N LEU A 125 -3.48 17.14 -20.24
CA LEU A 125 -4.49 16.41 -19.49
C LEU A 125 -4.41 14.89 -19.75
N VAL A 126 -4.28 14.48 -21.01
CA VAL A 126 -4.13 13.07 -21.40
C VAL A 126 -2.83 12.48 -20.86
N ASP A 127 -1.76 13.25 -20.86
CA ASP A 127 -0.47 12.81 -20.36
C ASP A 127 -0.49 12.63 -18.84
N MET A 128 -1.12 13.56 -18.09
CA MET A 128 -1.35 13.43 -16.66
C MET A 128 -2.10 12.12 -16.33
N ILE A 129 -3.19 11.80 -17.05
CA ILE A 129 -3.94 10.55 -16.84
C ILE A 129 -3.06 9.33 -17.12
N LYS A 130 -2.26 9.35 -18.19
CA LYS A 130 -1.35 8.25 -18.52
C LYS A 130 -0.27 8.04 -17.47
N GLU A 131 0.31 9.12 -16.98
CA GLU A 131 1.34 9.07 -15.94
C GLU A 131 0.76 8.58 -14.60
N ASP A 132 -0.47 8.97 -14.26
CA ASP A 132 -1.16 8.45 -13.10
C ASP A 132 -1.46 6.95 -13.26
N LEU A 133 -1.97 6.52 -14.41
CA LEU A 133 -2.18 5.11 -14.71
C LEU A 133 -0.88 4.26 -14.63
N VAL A 134 0.25 4.82 -15.04
CA VAL A 134 1.55 4.15 -14.88
C VAL A 134 1.88 3.94 -13.40
N ALA A 135 1.60 4.95 -12.55
CA ALA A 135 1.87 4.81 -11.13
C ALA A 135 0.93 3.82 -10.43
N GLU A 136 -0.37 3.81 -10.76
CA GLU A 136 -1.28 2.78 -10.25
C GLU A 136 -0.77 1.38 -10.59
N ARG A 137 -0.32 1.17 -11.82
CA ARG A 137 0.22 -0.13 -12.24
C ARG A 137 1.51 -0.51 -11.50
N ILE A 138 2.35 0.46 -11.16
CA ILE A 138 3.53 0.23 -10.31
C ILE A 138 3.08 -0.15 -8.88
N ALA A 139 2.11 0.55 -8.31
CA ALA A 139 1.55 0.26 -7.00
C ALA A 139 0.93 -1.16 -6.97
N ILE A 140 0.10 -1.51 -7.95
CA ILE A 140 -0.52 -2.82 -8.11
C ILE A 140 0.53 -3.94 -8.09
N ASP A 141 1.59 -3.83 -8.89
CA ASP A 141 2.62 -4.88 -8.96
C ASP A 141 3.43 -4.94 -7.65
N SER A 142 3.78 -3.78 -7.06
CA SER A 142 4.52 -3.75 -5.79
C SER A 142 3.70 -4.33 -4.63
N TYR A 143 2.39 -4.05 -4.55
CA TYR A 143 1.53 -4.62 -3.52
C TYR A 143 1.35 -6.13 -3.68
N ARG A 144 1.24 -6.65 -4.91
CA ARG A 144 1.24 -8.11 -5.15
C ARG A 144 2.50 -8.78 -4.63
N GLU A 145 3.67 -8.20 -4.89
CA GLU A 145 4.95 -8.73 -4.37
C GLU A 145 5.00 -8.67 -2.84
N MET A 146 4.52 -7.58 -2.22
CA MET A 146 4.43 -7.47 -0.76
C MET A 146 3.48 -8.51 -0.16
N ILE A 147 2.32 -8.74 -0.76
CA ILE A 147 1.34 -9.74 -0.35
C ILE A 147 1.96 -11.14 -0.37
N ASP A 148 2.68 -11.47 -1.45
CA ASP A 148 3.39 -12.75 -1.58
C ASP A 148 4.49 -12.90 -0.53
N TYR A 149 5.27 -11.85 -0.29
CA TYR A 149 6.29 -11.84 0.76
C TYR A 149 5.70 -12.04 2.16
N LEU A 150 4.63 -11.34 2.50
CA LEU A 150 3.97 -11.42 3.81
C LEU A 150 3.36 -12.81 4.05
N GLY A 151 2.71 -13.36 3.05
CA GLY A 151 2.12 -14.70 3.06
C GLY A 151 1.27 -14.93 4.32
N ASN A 152 1.52 -16.05 5.00
CA ASN A 152 0.84 -16.39 6.26
C ASN A 152 1.60 -15.94 7.53
N ARG A 153 2.74 -15.25 7.36
CA ARG A 153 3.61 -14.83 8.46
C ARG A 153 3.13 -13.55 9.13
N ASP A 154 2.52 -12.64 8.36
CA ASP A 154 1.85 -11.44 8.86
C ASP A 154 0.51 -11.23 8.14
N PRO A 155 -0.54 -11.93 8.58
CA PRO A 155 -1.85 -11.86 7.93
C PRO A 155 -2.53 -10.50 8.07
N THR A 156 -2.15 -9.68 9.06
CA THR A 156 -2.73 -8.33 9.23
C THR A 156 -2.14 -7.35 8.23
N SER A 157 -0.82 -7.32 8.07
CA SER A 157 -0.19 -6.48 7.05
C SER A 157 -0.57 -6.95 5.65
N ARG A 158 -0.65 -8.27 5.41
CA ARG A 158 -1.12 -8.81 4.13
C ARG A 158 -2.52 -8.33 3.78
N ARG A 159 -3.47 -8.42 4.73
CA ARG A 159 -4.84 -7.94 4.51
C ARG A 159 -4.87 -6.44 4.18
N LEU A 160 -4.09 -5.62 4.89
CA LEU A 160 -4.00 -4.21 4.58
C LEU A 160 -3.53 -3.98 3.13
N MET A 161 -2.51 -4.71 2.67
CA MET A 161 -2.03 -4.60 1.28
C MET A 161 -3.06 -5.13 0.28
N GLU A 162 -3.81 -6.19 0.62
CA GLU A 162 -4.90 -6.72 -0.21
C GLU A 162 -6.06 -5.71 -0.34
N ASP A 163 -6.42 -5.03 0.75
CA ASP A 163 -7.48 -4.02 0.76
C ASP A 163 -7.08 -2.78 -0.07
N ILE A 164 -5.83 -2.31 0.04
CA ILE A 164 -5.29 -1.21 -0.77
C ILE A 164 -5.21 -1.63 -2.25
N LEU A 165 -4.63 -2.79 -2.54
CA LEU A 165 -4.52 -3.31 -3.92
C LEU A 165 -5.86 -3.30 -4.66
N ALA A 166 -6.95 -3.65 -3.98
CA ALA A 166 -8.28 -3.64 -4.60
C ALA A 166 -8.73 -2.22 -5.01
N VAL A 167 -8.28 -1.19 -4.29
CA VAL A 167 -8.57 0.22 -4.63
C VAL A 167 -7.68 0.69 -5.79
N GLU A 168 -6.38 0.34 -5.79
CA GLU A 168 -5.48 0.70 -6.89
C GLU A 168 -5.91 0.05 -8.22
N GLU A 169 -6.43 -1.18 -8.17
CA GLU A 169 -7.01 -1.83 -9.37
C GLU A 169 -8.25 -1.06 -9.88
N ALA A 170 -9.09 -0.52 -8.98
CA ALA A 170 -10.23 0.31 -9.36
C ALA A 170 -9.77 1.67 -9.94
N HIS A 171 -8.80 2.35 -9.29
CA HIS A 171 -8.23 3.59 -9.80
C HIS A 171 -7.64 3.41 -11.22
N ALA A 172 -6.95 2.31 -11.47
CA ALA A 172 -6.42 2.01 -12.80
C ALA A 172 -7.53 1.86 -13.85
N ASP A 173 -8.65 1.22 -13.51
CA ASP A 173 -9.82 1.08 -14.40
C ASP A 173 -10.48 2.44 -14.67
N ASP A 174 -10.63 3.30 -13.66
CA ASP A 174 -11.20 4.65 -13.78
C ASP A 174 -10.34 5.52 -14.71
N LEU A 175 -9.01 5.49 -14.58
CA LEU A 175 -8.10 6.22 -15.45
C LEU A 175 -8.15 5.73 -16.92
N VAL A 176 -8.31 4.42 -17.14
CA VAL A 176 -8.52 3.87 -18.48
C VAL A 176 -9.85 4.37 -19.08
N GLN A 177 -10.92 4.44 -18.28
CA GLN A 177 -12.20 4.97 -18.74
C GLN A 177 -12.09 6.46 -19.12
N LEU A 178 -11.39 7.27 -18.30
CA LEU A 178 -11.13 8.68 -18.63
C LEU A 178 -10.39 8.86 -19.97
N LEU A 179 -9.41 8.00 -20.27
CA LEU A 179 -8.70 8.04 -21.56
C LEU A 179 -9.65 7.72 -22.72
N HIS A 180 -10.54 6.76 -22.58
CA HIS A 180 -11.54 6.44 -23.61
C HIS A 180 -12.53 7.59 -23.84
N ASP A 181 -12.97 8.25 -22.76
CA ASP A 181 -13.95 9.34 -22.83
C ASP A 181 -13.37 10.62 -23.45
N ILE A 182 -12.07 10.84 -23.36
CA ILE A 182 -11.40 11.99 -23.99
C ILE A 182 -11.19 11.74 -25.49
N ASP A 183 -10.96 10.50 -25.91
CA ASP A 183 -10.73 10.14 -27.31
C ASP A 183 -12.04 9.98 -28.12
N ALA A 184 -13.21 9.99 -27.47
CA ALA A 184 -14.55 9.82 -28.06
C ALA A 184 -15.18 11.14 -28.49
#